data_30427a1a75661d419ddd678f089568a6
#
_entry.id   30427a1a75661d419ddd678f089568a6
#
_cell.length_a   1.000
_cell.length_b   1.000
_cell.length_c   1.000
_cell.angle_alpha   90.00
_cell.angle_beta   90.00
_cell.angle_gamma   90.00
#
_symmetry.space_group_name_H-M   'P 1'
#
loop_
_entity.id
_entity.type
_entity.pdbx_description
1 polymer ?
#
loop_
_entity_poly.entity_id
_entity_poly.type
_entity_poly.pdbx_seq_one_letter_code
_entity_poly.pdbx_strand_id
1 'polypeptide(L)'
;MKKIMIFLSAAVLFSGCTHKQQSAVKEQPVNINTVAVSDTAYIPEIEYTGTLMASQEANLGSIVPGRVERILIPEGGYVQEGGLIVEMADELLAQAKVEYQTLQKDMQRMENLLAQNTVSRQEYDHVKAQFDASQAKYALLKKNTEIRAPFSGTVVKHCVKQGENYNFLPNINPGYSLNSGIVSLMKLNPLLVKVEVNEQNLKQIKLGQTVEIALPMLDNLARSGKVTKIMPILSQITRTATVEISLNNPGNTLKPGMFCKASFHLPAEQALVIPRESLLRTSGTAETYVYTIKGNIATKKNVTILGEFSSCYVVQGLEADDKVVTEGKSKLNQGTKVNVIG
;
A
#
# COMPACT_ATOMS: atom_id res chain seq x y z
N MET A 1 59.41 -69.18 -25.84
CA MET A 1 60.78 -69.79 -25.63
C MET A 1 61.26 -69.25 -24.30
N LYS A 2 61.71 -70.24 -23.47
CA LYS A 2 62.61 -70.14 -22.26
C LYS A 2 62.11 -69.23 -21.16
N LYS A 3 61.54 -69.75 -20.08
CA LYS A 3 62.19 -70.35 -18.88
C LYS A 3 63.31 -69.50 -18.33
N ILE A 4 63.14 -69.00 -17.05
CA ILE A 4 64.04 -69.39 -15.95
C ILE A 4 63.38 -68.96 -14.63
N MET A 5 63.37 -69.93 -13.76
CA MET A 5 62.90 -69.98 -12.39
C MET A 5 64.12 -69.79 -11.52
N ILE A 6 64.13 -68.97 -10.45
CA ILE A 6 65.03 -69.10 -9.31
C ILE A 6 64.29 -68.77 -8.03
N PHE A 7 64.35 -69.70 -7.11
CA PHE A 7 63.95 -69.67 -5.70
C PHE A 7 64.92 -68.79 -4.89
N LEU A 8 64.44 -68.09 -3.86
CA LEU A 8 65.06 -68.25 -2.49
C LEU A 8 64.36 -67.35 -1.48
N SER A 9 63.72 -67.97 -0.50
CA SER A 9 64.10 -67.97 0.92
C SER A 9 63.48 -66.89 1.79
N ALA A 10 62.76 -67.37 2.73
CA ALA A 10 62.08 -66.80 3.87
C ALA A 10 62.98 -65.91 4.78
N ALA A 11 62.35 -64.85 5.31
CA ALA A 11 62.63 -64.31 6.63
C ALA A 11 61.38 -63.74 7.25
N VAL A 12 60.86 -64.42 8.21
CA VAL A 12 59.80 -64.01 9.10
C VAL A 12 60.32 -63.00 10.09
N LEU A 13 59.89 -61.73 10.03
CA LEU A 13 60.06 -60.78 11.12
C LEU A 13 58.71 -60.42 11.66
N PHE A 14 58.34 -60.92 12.79
CA PHE A 14 57.28 -60.49 13.67
C PHE A 14 57.60 -59.08 14.17
N SER A 15 56.98 -58.04 13.59
CA SER A 15 56.88 -56.70 14.16
C SER A 15 55.58 -56.54 14.82
N GLY A 16 55.57 -56.60 16.12
CA GLY A 16 54.33 -56.35 16.96
C GLY A 16 53.84 -54.95 16.74
N CYS A 17 52.63 -54.86 16.20
CA CYS A 17 51.79 -53.63 16.24
C CYS A 17 51.38 -53.38 17.69
N THR A 18 52.11 -52.50 18.39
CA THR A 18 51.58 -51.86 19.60
C THR A 18 50.37 -51.02 19.22
N HIS A 19 49.19 -51.54 19.56
CA HIS A 19 47.93 -50.79 19.51
C HIS A 19 48.04 -49.64 20.53
N LYS A 20 48.36 -48.42 20.01
CA LYS A 20 48.27 -47.20 20.79
C LYS A 20 46.84 -47.01 21.16
N GLN A 21 46.41 -47.43 22.34
CA GLN A 21 45.17 -47.02 22.94
C GLN A 21 45.10 -45.49 22.91
N GLN A 22 44.30 -44.95 22.01
CA GLN A 22 43.94 -43.55 21.99
C GLN A 22 43.23 -43.27 23.31
N SER A 23 43.97 -42.69 24.24
CA SER A 23 43.40 -42.20 25.50
C SER A 23 42.28 -41.27 25.12
N ALA A 24 41.04 -41.65 25.48
CA ALA A 24 39.89 -40.75 25.39
C ALA A 24 40.29 -39.47 26.16
N VAL A 25 40.53 -38.40 25.43
CA VAL A 25 40.72 -37.08 26.03
C VAL A 25 39.42 -36.82 26.80
N LYS A 26 39.49 -36.82 28.12
CA LYS A 26 38.39 -36.35 28.96
C LYS A 26 38.12 -34.92 28.58
N GLU A 27 37.17 -34.69 27.67
CA GLU A 27 36.70 -33.35 27.35
C GLU A 27 36.24 -32.68 28.65
N GLN A 28 37.00 -31.65 29.04
CA GLN A 28 36.61 -30.86 30.21
C GLN A 28 35.30 -30.11 29.84
N PRO A 29 34.33 -30.08 30.74
CA PRO A 29 33.09 -29.38 30.47
C PRO A 29 33.34 -27.89 30.20
N VAL A 30 32.70 -27.35 29.17
CA VAL A 30 32.81 -25.94 28.80
C VAL A 30 31.98 -25.12 29.77
N ASN A 31 32.54 -24.10 30.37
CA ASN A 31 31.83 -23.15 31.20
C ASN A 31 30.96 -22.24 30.33
N ILE A 32 29.67 -22.11 30.68
CA ILE A 32 28.68 -21.35 29.93
C ILE A 32 27.78 -20.57 30.87
N ASN A 33 27.21 -19.46 30.36
CA ASN A 33 26.07 -18.76 30.95
C ASN A 33 24.80 -19.09 30.16
N THR A 34 23.68 -19.21 30.85
CA THR A 34 22.40 -19.53 30.24
C THR A 34 21.32 -18.57 30.70
N VAL A 35 20.33 -18.30 29.82
CA VAL A 35 19.12 -17.55 30.14
C VAL A 35 17.92 -18.40 29.77
N ALA A 36 16.91 -18.42 30.63
CA ALA A 36 15.66 -19.10 30.32
C ALA A 36 14.94 -18.36 29.17
N VAL A 37 14.36 -19.12 28.26
CA VAL A 37 13.45 -18.57 27.26
C VAL A 37 12.28 -17.95 28.00
N SER A 38 11.92 -16.71 27.66
CA SER A 38 10.79 -16.04 28.28
C SER A 38 9.63 -15.90 27.30
N ASP A 39 8.43 -16.05 27.80
CA ASP A 39 7.19 -15.82 27.07
C ASP A 39 6.77 -14.37 27.26
N THR A 40 6.46 -13.67 26.16
CA THR A 40 6.05 -12.28 26.19
C THR A 40 4.95 -11.99 25.18
N ALA A 41 4.14 -10.98 25.47
CA ALA A 41 3.19 -10.47 24.49
C ALA A 41 3.95 -9.68 23.40
N TYR A 42 3.93 -10.19 22.20
CA TYR A 42 4.54 -9.58 21.02
C TYR A 42 3.46 -9.08 20.06
N ILE A 43 3.64 -7.90 19.53
CA ILE A 43 2.77 -7.33 18.49
C ILE A 43 3.53 -7.41 17.16
N PRO A 44 3.18 -8.37 16.29
CA PRO A 44 3.80 -8.44 14.98
C PRO A 44 3.52 -7.18 14.17
N GLU A 45 4.51 -6.73 13.42
CA GLU A 45 4.41 -5.58 12.52
C GLU A 45 4.67 -6.03 11.09
N ILE A 46 3.82 -5.60 10.18
CA ILE A 46 3.98 -5.85 8.75
C ILE A 46 4.08 -4.52 8.03
N GLU A 47 5.19 -4.30 7.33
CA GLU A 47 5.43 -3.09 6.55
C GLU A 47 5.10 -3.33 5.08
N TYR A 48 4.34 -2.41 4.48
CA TYR A 48 4.09 -2.32 3.05
C TYR A 48 4.48 -0.96 2.53
N THR A 49 4.94 -0.94 1.29
CA THR A 49 5.17 0.32 0.58
C THR A 49 3.90 0.80 -0.08
N GLY A 50 3.71 2.11 -0.13
CA GLY A 50 2.55 2.73 -0.72
C GLY A 50 2.84 4.08 -1.36
N THR A 51 1.81 4.61 -2.01
CA THR A 51 1.85 5.94 -2.62
C THR A 51 0.67 6.76 -2.12
N LEU A 52 0.93 8.02 -1.80
CA LEU A 52 -0.12 8.97 -1.46
C LEU A 52 -0.88 9.36 -2.72
N MET A 53 -2.20 9.38 -2.63
CA MET A 53 -3.11 9.79 -3.70
C MET A 53 -4.14 10.79 -3.17
N ALA A 54 -4.70 11.59 -4.06
CA ALA A 54 -5.85 12.42 -3.71
C ALA A 54 -7.05 11.53 -3.35
N SER A 55 -7.86 11.94 -2.37
CA SER A 55 -9.08 11.20 -2.00
C SER A 55 -10.17 11.27 -3.07
N GLN A 56 -10.18 12.37 -3.83
CA GLN A 56 -11.01 12.56 -5.02
C GLN A 56 -10.19 13.29 -6.07
N GLU A 57 -10.36 12.91 -7.32
CA GLU A 57 -9.73 13.53 -8.48
C GLU A 57 -10.74 13.61 -9.61
N ALA A 58 -10.79 14.74 -10.29
CA ALA A 58 -11.62 14.92 -11.48
C ALA A 58 -10.91 15.83 -12.49
N ASN A 59 -10.91 15.39 -13.75
CA ASN A 59 -10.52 16.21 -14.88
C ASN A 59 -11.79 16.84 -15.47
N LEU A 60 -11.95 18.14 -15.30
CA LEU A 60 -13.12 18.90 -15.65
C LEU A 60 -12.96 19.49 -17.05
N GLY A 61 -13.98 19.31 -17.88
CA GLY A 61 -13.99 19.82 -19.23
C GLY A 61 -15.42 19.95 -19.76
N SER A 62 -15.55 20.38 -21.02
CA SER A 62 -16.83 20.53 -21.73
C SER A 62 -16.99 19.42 -22.77
N ILE A 63 -18.20 18.92 -22.97
CA ILE A 63 -18.50 18.02 -24.11
C ILE A 63 -18.79 18.84 -25.38
N VAL A 64 -19.02 20.15 -25.23
CA VAL A 64 -19.23 21.07 -26.34
C VAL A 64 -17.88 21.74 -26.63
N PRO A 65 -17.35 21.63 -27.85
CA PRO A 65 -16.14 22.35 -28.25
C PRO A 65 -16.35 23.87 -28.14
N GLY A 66 -15.30 24.59 -27.77
CA GLY A 66 -15.35 26.04 -27.66
C GLY A 66 -14.06 26.66 -27.17
N ARG A 67 -13.97 27.97 -27.19
CA ARG A 67 -12.83 28.72 -26.65
C ARG A 67 -12.94 28.83 -25.13
N VAL A 68 -11.83 28.65 -24.41
CA VAL A 68 -11.74 28.95 -22.97
C VAL A 68 -11.67 30.46 -22.80
N GLU A 69 -12.75 31.06 -22.34
CA GLU A 69 -12.84 32.51 -22.22
C GLU A 69 -12.08 33.01 -20.99
N ARG A 70 -12.33 32.42 -19.84
CA ARG A 70 -11.66 32.75 -18.59
C ARG A 70 -11.43 31.53 -17.70
N ILE A 71 -10.27 31.51 -17.02
CA ILE A 71 -9.97 30.60 -15.94
C ILE A 71 -9.96 31.43 -14.64
N LEU A 72 -10.90 31.17 -13.74
CA LEU A 72 -11.14 31.98 -12.55
C LEU A 72 -10.30 31.57 -11.37
N ILE A 73 -9.93 30.29 -11.28
CA ILE A 73 -9.17 29.75 -10.17
C ILE A 73 -7.78 29.37 -10.67
N PRO A 74 -6.71 29.96 -10.13
CA PRO A 74 -5.33 29.64 -10.52
C PRO A 74 -4.93 28.23 -10.04
N GLU A 75 -3.85 27.69 -10.60
CA GLU A 75 -3.20 26.48 -10.09
C GLU A 75 -2.77 26.69 -8.63
N GLY A 76 -3.07 25.68 -7.77
CA GLY A 76 -2.92 25.78 -6.32
C GLY A 76 -4.09 26.45 -5.62
N GLY A 77 -5.03 27.08 -6.34
CA GLY A 77 -6.20 27.73 -5.78
C GLY A 77 -7.24 26.72 -5.29
N TYR A 78 -7.88 27.04 -4.17
CA TYR A 78 -8.96 26.25 -3.59
C TYR A 78 -10.33 26.70 -4.10
N VAL A 79 -11.21 25.76 -4.34
CA VAL A 79 -12.59 26.02 -4.76
C VAL A 79 -13.56 25.17 -3.94
N GLN A 80 -14.70 25.74 -3.57
CA GLN A 80 -15.79 24.99 -2.95
C GLN A 80 -16.62 24.25 -4.00
N GLU A 81 -17.32 23.20 -3.59
CA GLU A 81 -18.28 22.49 -4.43
C GLU A 81 -19.29 23.45 -5.04
N GLY A 82 -19.61 23.29 -6.34
CA GLY A 82 -20.47 24.17 -7.11
C GLY A 82 -19.80 25.49 -7.56
N GLY A 83 -18.60 25.83 -7.04
CA GLY A 83 -17.86 27.01 -7.43
C GLY A 83 -17.47 27.00 -8.91
N LEU A 84 -17.54 28.15 -9.58
CA LEU A 84 -17.20 28.32 -10.97
C LEU A 84 -15.66 28.35 -11.12
N ILE A 85 -15.12 27.50 -12.00
CA ILE A 85 -13.68 27.40 -12.23
C ILE A 85 -13.30 27.97 -13.60
N VAL A 86 -14.05 27.60 -14.64
CA VAL A 86 -13.77 27.99 -16.02
C VAL A 86 -15.06 28.49 -16.69
N GLU A 87 -14.93 29.54 -17.46
CA GLU A 87 -15.94 30.01 -18.38
C GLU A 87 -15.50 29.77 -19.83
N MET A 88 -16.35 29.08 -20.57
CA MET A 88 -16.21 28.91 -22.01
C MET A 88 -16.91 30.03 -22.74
N ALA A 89 -16.60 30.23 -24.02
CA ALA A 89 -17.32 31.13 -24.90
C ALA A 89 -18.83 30.85 -24.85
N ASP A 90 -19.64 31.92 -24.74
CA ASP A 90 -21.03 31.82 -24.35
C ASP A 90 -22.02 32.15 -25.49
N GLU A 91 -21.55 32.36 -26.73
CA GLU A 91 -22.40 32.75 -27.85
C GLU A 91 -23.54 31.77 -28.09
N LEU A 92 -23.29 30.47 -28.05
CA LEU A 92 -24.31 29.44 -28.19
C LEU A 92 -25.28 29.40 -26.99
N LEU A 93 -24.74 29.64 -25.79
CA LEU A 93 -25.55 29.71 -24.57
C LEU A 93 -26.49 30.93 -24.61
N ALA A 94 -25.97 32.09 -25.04
CA ALA A 94 -26.79 33.31 -25.18
C ALA A 94 -27.95 33.11 -26.16
N GLN A 95 -27.68 32.50 -27.33
CA GLN A 95 -28.71 32.15 -28.30
C GLN A 95 -29.79 31.21 -27.70
N ALA A 96 -29.33 30.12 -27.07
CA ALA A 96 -30.28 29.15 -26.46
C ALA A 96 -31.07 29.75 -25.30
N LYS A 97 -30.49 30.70 -24.56
CA LYS A 97 -31.19 31.44 -23.49
C LYS A 97 -32.36 32.27 -24.03
N VAL A 98 -32.12 32.99 -25.15
CA VAL A 98 -33.19 33.77 -25.79
C VAL A 98 -34.32 32.86 -26.29
N GLU A 99 -34.00 31.75 -26.95
CA GLU A 99 -34.94 30.74 -27.40
C GLU A 99 -35.79 30.18 -26.23
N TYR A 100 -35.12 29.75 -25.16
CA TYR A 100 -35.77 29.27 -23.95
C TYR A 100 -36.69 30.28 -23.31
N GLN A 101 -36.23 31.52 -23.15
CA GLN A 101 -37.04 32.60 -22.57
C GLN A 101 -38.29 32.96 -23.42
N THR A 102 -38.18 32.86 -24.74
CA THR A 102 -39.30 33.09 -25.66
C THR A 102 -40.35 31.99 -25.50
N LEU A 103 -39.93 30.73 -25.61
CA LEU A 103 -40.82 29.58 -25.46
C LEU A 103 -41.39 29.46 -24.05
N GLN A 104 -40.68 29.91 -23.02
CA GLN A 104 -41.21 29.99 -21.65
C GLN A 104 -42.41 30.92 -21.54
N LYS A 105 -42.35 32.10 -22.21
CA LYS A 105 -43.48 33.04 -22.25
C LYS A 105 -44.63 32.48 -23.06
N ASP A 106 -44.34 31.78 -24.16
CA ASP A 106 -45.40 31.16 -24.99
C ASP A 106 -46.09 30.03 -24.24
N MET A 107 -45.31 29.22 -23.50
CA MET A 107 -45.86 28.16 -22.64
C MET A 107 -46.79 28.72 -21.56
N GLN A 108 -46.36 29.80 -20.87
CA GLN A 108 -47.20 30.48 -19.89
C GLN A 108 -48.51 31.00 -20.48
N ARG A 109 -48.49 31.55 -21.72
CA ARG A 109 -49.75 31.98 -22.42
C ARG A 109 -50.62 30.78 -22.74
N MET A 110 -50.04 29.66 -23.24
CA MET A 110 -50.79 28.45 -23.58
C MET A 110 -51.44 27.81 -22.36
N GLU A 111 -50.77 27.80 -21.21
CA GLU A 111 -51.35 27.33 -19.94
C GLU A 111 -52.61 28.13 -19.57
N ASN A 112 -52.56 29.46 -19.68
CA ASN A 112 -53.68 30.32 -19.39
C ASN A 112 -54.82 30.12 -20.40
N LEU A 113 -54.55 29.98 -21.68
CA LEU A 113 -55.57 29.75 -22.73
C LEU A 113 -56.23 28.38 -22.61
N LEU A 114 -55.46 27.35 -22.24
CA LEU A 114 -55.93 26.00 -21.98
C LEU A 114 -56.90 25.99 -20.78
N ALA A 115 -56.54 26.70 -19.71
CA ALA A 115 -57.39 26.85 -18.53
C ALA A 115 -58.73 27.54 -18.84
N GLN A 116 -58.73 28.39 -19.86
CA GLN A 116 -59.98 29.05 -20.37
C GLN A 116 -60.69 28.24 -21.48
N ASN A 117 -60.20 27.02 -21.79
CA ASN A 117 -60.73 26.19 -22.89
C ASN A 117 -60.66 26.85 -24.28
N THR A 118 -59.72 27.78 -24.50
CA THR A 118 -59.64 28.57 -25.73
C THR A 118 -58.75 27.90 -26.79
N VAL A 119 -57.90 26.95 -26.38
CA VAL A 119 -56.99 26.20 -27.26
C VAL A 119 -57.24 24.72 -27.10
N SER A 120 -56.84 23.95 -28.13
CA SER A 120 -56.92 22.48 -28.08
C SER A 120 -55.77 21.89 -27.24
N ARG A 121 -55.98 20.69 -26.71
CA ARG A 121 -54.96 19.93 -26.00
C ARG A 121 -53.76 19.65 -26.88
N GLN A 122 -54.00 19.39 -28.17
CA GLN A 122 -52.91 19.13 -29.14
C GLN A 122 -52.02 20.36 -29.34
N GLU A 123 -52.56 21.57 -29.42
CA GLU A 123 -51.80 22.81 -29.53
C GLU A 123 -50.96 23.06 -28.27
N TYR A 124 -51.54 22.83 -27.09
CA TYR A 124 -50.81 22.92 -25.83
C TYR A 124 -49.65 21.93 -25.78
N ASP A 125 -49.90 20.65 -26.08
CA ASP A 125 -48.88 19.61 -26.04
C ASP A 125 -47.74 19.89 -27.02
N HIS A 126 -48.02 20.50 -28.18
CA HIS A 126 -47.01 20.93 -29.16
C HIS A 126 -46.06 22.02 -28.60
N VAL A 127 -46.63 23.11 -28.03
CA VAL A 127 -45.86 24.20 -27.44
C VAL A 127 -45.07 23.71 -26.23
N LYS A 128 -45.65 22.83 -25.42
CA LYS A 128 -44.98 22.20 -24.28
C LYS A 128 -43.76 21.40 -24.73
N ALA A 129 -43.86 20.59 -25.78
CA ALA A 129 -42.76 19.81 -26.31
C ALA A 129 -41.62 20.71 -26.81
N GLN A 130 -41.92 21.84 -27.45
CA GLN A 130 -40.93 22.83 -27.89
C GLN A 130 -40.23 23.50 -26.71
N PHE A 131 -41.00 23.90 -25.69
CA PHE A 131 -40.46 24.47 -24.46
C PHE A 131 -39.53 23.48 -23.75
N ASP A 132 -39.98 22.23 -23.52
CA ASP A 132 -39.17 21.20 -22.88
C ASP A 132 -37.86 20.95 -23.63
N ALA A 133 -37.87 20.90 -24.97
CA ALA A 133 -36.70 20.78 -25.80
C ALA A 133 -35.71 21.97 -25.67
N SER A 134 -36.24 23.21 -25.66
CA SER A 134 -35.44 24.41 -25.49
C SER A 134 -34.81 24.50 -24.09
N GLN A 135 -35.56 24.10 -23.07
CA GLN A 135 -35.07 24.01 -21.70
C GLN A 135 -33.89 23.03 -21.57
N ALA A 136 -34.03 21.83 -22.17
CA ALA A 136 -32.99 20.83 -22.20
C ALA A 136 -31.73 21.34 -22.92
N LYS A 137 -31.89 22.01 -24.07
CA LYS A 137 -30.79 22.61 -24.84
C LYS A 137 -30.09 23.71 -24.03
N TYR A 138 -30.81 24.62 -23.41
CA TYR A 138 -30.25 25.67 -22.56
C TYR A 138 -29.51 25.10 -21.37
N ALA A 139 -30.05 24.12 -20.67
CA ALA A 139 -29.42 23.45 -19.53
C ALA A 139 -28.11 22.75 -19.94
N LEU A 140 -28.10 22.05 -21.08
CA LEU A 140 -26.92 21.39 -21.64
C LEU A 140 -25.81 22.40 -21.91
N LEU A 141 -26.13 23.48 -22.63
CA LEU A 141 -25.14 24.50 -22.98
C LEU A 141 -24.64 25.22 -21.74
N LYS A 142 -25.50 25.56 -20.79
CA LYS A 142 -25.08 26.19 -19.53
C LYS A 142 -24.10 25.34 -18.75
N LYS A 143 -24.39 24.02 -18.61
CA LYS A 143 -23.47 23.08 -17.92
C LYS A 143 -22.10 22.98 -18.60
N ASN A 144 -22.04 23.17 -19.91
CA ASN A 144 -20.79 23.05 -20.70
C ASN A 144 -20.06 24.37 -20.89
N THR A 145 -20.71 25.51 -20.65
CA THR A 145 -20.11 26.85 -20.68
C THR A 145 -19.58 27.26 -19.31
N GLU A 146 -20.27 26.88 -18.23
CA GLU A 146 -19.89 27.15 -16.84
C GLU A 146 -19.32 25.88 -16.21
N ILE A 147 -18.02 25.66 -16.25
CA ILE A 147 -17.39 24.50 -15.65
C ILE A 147 -17.24 24.71 -14.14
N ARG A 148 -17.97 23.94 -13.37
CA ARG A 148 -18.06 24.05 -11.91
C ARG A 148 -17.43 22.86 -11.20
N ALA A 149 -16.96 23.09 -9.96
CA ALA A 149 -16.38 22.08 -9.11
C ALA A 149 -17.43 21.03 -8.67
N PRO A 150 -17.24 19.74 -8.95
CA PRO A 150 -18.15 18.68 -8.46
C PRO A 150 -17.96 18.33 -6.99
N PHE A 151 -16.86 18.76 -6.39
CA PHE A 151 -16.53 18.65 -4.96
C PHE A 151 -15.55 19.76 -4.58
N SER A 152 -15.47 20.09 -3.30
CA SER A 152 -14.51 21.06 -2.78
C SER A 152 -13.08 20.52 -2.87
N GLY A 153 -12.17 21.25 -3.50
CA GLY A 153 -10.80 20.80 -3.75
C GLY A 153 -9.85 21.89 -4.21
N THR A 154 -8.65 21.50 -4.59
CA THR A 154 -7.60 22.38 -5.12
C THR A 154 -7.43 22.13 -6.62
N VAL A 155 -7.37 23.18 -7.39
CA VAL A 155 -7.00 23.11 -8.82
C VAL A 155 -5.51 22.82 -8.89
N VAL A 156 -5.15 21.65 -9.42
CA VAL A 156 -3.73 21.22 -9.45
C VAL A 156 -3.06 21.49 -10.79
N LYS A 157 -3.85 21.58 -11.86
CA LYS A 157 -3.31 21.79 -13.21
C LYS A 157 -4.35 22.40 -14.13
N HIS A 158 -3.90 23.31 -14.98
CA HIS A 158 -4.62 23.76 -16.17
C HIS A 158 -4.08 22.99 -17.38
N CYS A 159 -4.93 22.23 -18.07
CA CYS A 159 -4.55 21.45 -19.24
C CYS A 159 -4.68 22.30 -20.53
N VAL A 160 -5.46 23.39 -20.46
CA VAL A 160 -5.72 24.34 -21.56
C VAL A 160 -5.56 25.75 -21.00
N LYS A 161 -5.06 26.68 -21.80
CA LYS A 161 -4.87 28.08 -21.41
C LYS A 161 -6.08 28.92 -21.79
N GLN A 162 -6.24 30.04 -21.11
CA GLN A 162 -7.22 31.06 -21.47
C GLN A 162 -6.96 31.54 -22.91
N GLY A 163 -8.02 31.67 -23.72
CA GLY A 163 -7.99 32.02 -25.12
C GLY A 163 -7.80 30.83 -26.08
N GLU A 164 -7.41 29.66 -25.62
CA GLU A 164 -7.26 28.47 -26.45
C GLU A 164 -8.62 27.80 -26.73
N ASN A 165 -8.70 27.12 -27.86
CA ASN A 165 -9.84 26.31 -28.20
C ASN A 165 -9.74 24.92 -27.55
N TYR A 166 -10.76 24.51 -26.83
CA TYR A 166 -10.91 23.18 -26.27
C TYR A 166 -11.81 22.32 -27.17
N ASN A 167 -11.30 21.14 -27.50
CA ASN A 167 -12.05 20.08 -28.14
C ASN A 167 -11.99 18.82 -27.29
N PHE A 168 -13.12 18.17 -27.08
CA PHE A 168 -13.15 16.86 -26.46
C PHE A 168 -12.63 15.82 -27.45
N LEU A 169 -11.33 15.52 -27.35
CA LEU A 169 -10.71 14.37 -28.04
C LEU A 169 -10.31 13.36 -26.97
N PRO A 170 -10.88 12.14 -26.99
CA PRO A 170 -10.40 11.08 -26.10
C PRO A 170 -8.94 10.80 -26.41
N ASN A 171 -8.08 10.93 -25.42
CA ASN A 171 -6.66 10.64 -25.58
C ASN A 171 -6.48 9.12 -25.71
N ILE A 172 -6.17 8.63 -26.91
CA ILE A 172 -6.13 7.21 -27.29
C ILE A 172 -4.78 6.56 -26.94
N ASN A 173 -4.07 7.05 -25.93
CA ASN A 173 -2.84 6.41 -25.48
C ASN A 173 -3.18 5.24 -24.53
N PRO A 174 -2.92 3.97 -24.95
CA PRO A 174 -3.11 2.82 -24.07
C PRO A 174 -2.18 2.93 -22.85
N GLY A 175 -2.75 2.88 -21.64
CA GLY A 175 -2.00 2.91 -20.38
C GLY A 175 -2.01 4.24 -19.63
N TYR A 176 -2.57 5.30 -20.21
CA TYR A 176 -2.85 6.56 -19.51
C TYR A 176 -4.36 6.70 -19.28
N SER A 177 -4.76 7.20 -18.10
CA SER A 177 -6.13 7.61 -17.90
C SER A 177 -6.49 8.65 -18.96
N LEU A 178 -7.73 8.62 -19.47
CA LEU A 178 -8.26 9.58 -20.45
C LEU A 178 -8.34 10.97 -19.79
N ASN A 179 -7.20 11.65 -19.66
CA ASN A 179 -7.11 12.97 -19.06
C ASN A 179 -7.48 14.04 -20.09
N SER A 180 -8.69 13.93 -20.63
CA SER A 180 -9.27 15.01 -21.42
C SER A 180 -10.05 15.94 -20.50
N GLY A 181 -9.46 17.07 -20.17
CA GLY A 181 -10.08 18.10 -19.34
C GLY A 181 -9.44 19.45 -19.61
N ILE A 182 -10.08 20.50 -19.14
CA ILE A 182 -9.54 21.86 -19.14
C ILE A 182 -8.74 22.07 -17.85
N VAL A 183 -9.24 21.50 -16.75
CA VAL A 183 -8.70 21.67 -15.39
C VAL A 183 -8.73 20.34 -14.65
N SER A 184 -7.65 20.04 -13.92
CA SER A 184 -7.62 18.94 -12.92
C SER A 184 -7.90 19.49 -11.53
N LEU A 185 -8.91 18.93 -10.86
CA LEU A 185 -9.31 19.23 -9.50
C LEU A 185 -9.02 18.04 -8.60
N MET A 186 -8.36 18.25 -7.45
CA MET A 186 -8.04 17.21 -6.49
C MET A 186 -8.44 17.61 -5.07
N LYS A 187 -8.97 16.65 -4.32
CA LYS A 187 -9.18 16.79 -2.88
C LYS A 187 -7.94 16.29 -2.14
N LEU A 188 -7.17 17.22 -1.57
CA LEU A 188 -5.87 16.97 -0.95
C LEU A 188 -5.94 16.68 0.56
N ASN A 189 -7.11 16.80 1.17
CA ASN A 189 -7.35 16.47 2.57
C ASN A 189 -8.76 15.86 2.74
N PRO A 190 -8.86 14.61 3.25
CA PRO A 190 -7.74 13.69 3.50
C PRO A 190 -7.05 13.23 2.20
N LEU A 191 -5.84 12.69 2.32
CA LEU A 191 -5.21 11.88 1.27
C LEU A 191 -5.57 10.41 1.47
N LEU A 192 -5.36 9.61 0.43
CA LEU A 192 -5.41 8.15 0.48
C LEU A 192 -3.99 7.59 0.30
N VAL A 193 -3.66 6.59 1.10
CA VAL A 193 -2.49 5.74 0.88
C VAL A 193 -2.99 4.42 0.31
N LYS A 194 -2.49 4.03 -0.87
CA LYS A 194 -2.78 2.72 -1.46
C LYS A 194 -1.59 1.80 -1.24
N VAL A 195 -1.85 0.66 -0.65
CA VAL A 195 -0.85 -0.40 -0.42
C VAL A 195 -1.37 -1.72 -0.97
N GLU A 196 -0.45 -2.52 -1.49
CA GLU A 196 -0.74 -3.85 -2.02
C GLU A 196 -0.39 -4.89 -0.97
N VAL A 197 -1.41 -5.46 -0.34
CA VAL A 197 -1.28 -6.44 0.74
C VAL A 197 -1.41 -7.85 0.18
N ASN A 198 -0.48 -8.74 0.53
CA ASN A 198 -0.52 -10.13 0.11
C ASN A 198 -1.69 -10.90 0.77
N GLU A 199 -2.15 -11.94 0.09
CA GLU A 199 -3.31 -12.77 0.51
C GLU A 199 -3.13 -13.35 1.93
N GLN A 200 -1.91 -13.73 2.31
CA GLN A 200 -1.62 -14.35 3.61
C GLN A 200 -1.91 -13.41 4.77
N ASN A 201 -1.56 -12.13 4.62
CA ASN A 201 -1.70 -11.12 5.67
C ASN A 201 -3.06 -10.39 5.62
N LEU A 202 -3.80 -10.52 4.51
CA LEU A 202 -5.06 -9.81 4.32
C LEU A 202 -6.11 -10.13 5.38
N LYS A 203 -6.13 -11.39 5.88
CA LYS A 203 -7.06 -11.83 6.93
C LYS A 203 -6.86 -11.11 8.27
N GLN A 204 -5.66 -10.56 8.49
CA GLN A 204 -5.27 -9.90 9.74
C GLN A 204 -5.54 -8.39 9.70
N ILE A 205 -5.84 -7.84 8.52
CA ILE A 205 -6.14 -6.41 8.33
C ILE A 205 -7.65 -6.19 8.39
N LYS A 206 -8.07 -5.19 9.17
CA LYS A 206 -9.49 -4.88 9.39
C LYS A 206 -9.80 -3.44 9.00
N LEU A 207 -11.04 -3.22 8.57
CA LEU A 207 -11.57 -1.87 8.38
C LEU A 207 -11.52 -1.09 9.70
N GLY A 208 -11.12 0.19 9.62
CA GLY A 208 -10.95 1.05 10.80
C GLY A 208 -9.65 0.85 11.57
N GLN A 209 -8.83 -0.16 11.21
CA GLN A 209 -7.52 -0.38 11.83
C GLN A 209 -6.63 0.85 11.66
N THR A 210 -5.94 1.23 12.73
CA THR A 210 -4.93 2.27 12.71
C THR A 210 -3.65 1.74 12.08
N VAL A 211 -3.04 2.53 11.21
CA VAL A 211 -1.82 2.20 10.47
C VAL A 211 -0.86 3.36 10.64
N GLU A 212 0.39 3.07 10.94
CA GLU A 212 1.44 4.08 10.97
C GLU A 212 1.98 4.29 9.56
N ILE A 213 1.99 5.55 9.11
CA ILE A 213 2.49 5.94 7.79
C ILE A 213 3.76 6.74 7.97
N ALA A 214 4.89 6.17 7.61
CA ALA A 214 6.18 6.82 7.59
C ALA A 214 6.48 7.39 6.21
N LEU A 215 7.00 8.62 6.17
CA LEU A 215 7.33 9.37 4.97
C LEU A 215 8.85 9.58 4.91
N PRO A 216 9.62 8.69 4.25
CA PRO A 216 11.08 8.75 4.25
C PRO A 216 11.65 10.05 3.69
N MET A 217 10.97 10.70 2.74
CA MET A 217 11.41 11.98 2.17
C MET A 217 11.28 13.16 3.14
N LEU A 218 10.58 13.00 4.26
CA LEU A 218 10.36 14.01 5.29
C LEU A 218 10.94 13.54 6.63
N ASP A 219 12.21 13.13 6.64
CA ASP A 219 12.93 12.64 7.83
C ASP A 219 12.17 11.55 8.60
N ASN A 220 11.52 10.64 7.86
CA ASN A 220 10.65 9.59 8.41
C ASN A 220 9.51 10.12 9.27
N LEU A 221 8.96 11.28 8.89
CA LEU A 221 7.77 11.83 9.55
C LEU A 221 6.68 10.76 9.64
N ALA A 222 6.36 10.33 10.85
CA ALA A 222 5.29 9.36 11.10
C ALA A 222 3.94 10.08 11.23
N ARG A 223 2.91 9.50 10.62
CA ARG A 223 1.51 9.94 10.69
C ARG A 223 0.61 8.74 10.91
N SER A 224 -0.47 8.93 11.64
CA SER A 224 -1.48 7.89 11.83
C SER A 224 -2.55 7.99 10.74
N GLY A 225 -2.77 6.88 10.04
CA GLY A 225 -3.87 6.69 9.09
C GLY A 225 -4.86 5.65 9.58
N LYS A 226 -6.01 5.53 8.89
CA LYS A 226 -7.02 4.49 9.16
C LYS A 226 -7.38 3.75 7.89
N VAL A 227 -7.47 2.42 7.95
CA VAL A 227 -7.97 1.59 6.87
C VAL A 227 -9.44 1.93 6.61
N THR A 228 -9.71 2.45 5.41
CA THR A 228 -11.09 2.84 5.00
C THR A 228 -11.69 1.86 4.02
N LYS A 229 -10.87 1.15 3.27
CA LYS A 229 -11.34 0.19 2.27
C LYS A 229 -10.34 -0.93 2.05
N ILE A 230 -10.88 -2.13 1.88
CA ILE A 230 -10.14 -3.30 1.41
C ILE A 230 -10.83 -3.73 0.12
N MET A 231 -10.10 -3.75 -0.99
CA MET A 231 -10.68 -4.11 -2.28
C MET A 231 -11.12 -5.58 -2.28
N PRO A 232 -12.32 -5.89 -2.80
CA PRO A 232 -12.87 -7.24 -2.78
C PRO A 232 -12.26 -8.16 -3.85
N ILE A 233 -11.28 -7.67 -4.60
CA ILE A 233 -10.63 -8.39 -5.69
C ILE A 233 -9.13 -8.51 -5.41
N LEU A 234 -8.58 -9.69 -5.69
CA LEU A 234 -7.15 -9.97 -5.67
C LEU A 234 -6.57 -9.90 -7.08
N SER A 235 -5.42 -9.29 -7.21
CA SER A 235 -4.61 -9.36 -8.42
C SER A 235 -4.14 -10.80 -8.62
N GLN A 236 -4.47 -11.40 -9.76
CA GLN A 236 -4.04 -12.77 -10.10
C GLN A 236 -2.53 -12.87 -10.33
N ILE A 237 -1.91 -11.77 -10.73
CA ILE A 237 -0.47 -11.72 -11.05
C ILE A 237 0.35 -11.61 -9.77
N THR A 238 0.01 -10.66 -8.88
CA THR A 238 0.79 -10.36 -7.67
C THR A 238 0.27 -11.07 -6.42
N ARG A 239 -0.92 -11.65 -6.47
CA ARG A 239 -1.62 -12.27 -5.32
C ARG A 239 -1.79 -11.28 -4.16
N THR A 240 -2.08 -10.02 -4.49
CA THR A 240 -2.31 -8.94 -3.55
C THR A 240 -3.70 -8.35 -3.68
N ALA A 241 -4.20 -7.76 -2.61
CA ALA A 241 -5.37 -6.89 -2.62
C ALA A 241 -4.94 -5.46 -2.27
N THR A 242 -5.56 -4.50 -2.94
CA THR A 242 -5.34 -3.08 -2.61
C THR A 242 -6.08 -2.73 -1.33
N VAL A 243 -5.37 -2.16 -0.36
CA VAL A 243 -5.92 -1.57 0.86
C VAL A 243 -5.76 -0.06 0.80
N GLU A 244 -6.85 0.67 1.03
CA GLU A 244 -6.86 2.13 1.08
C GLU A 244 -6.88 2.61 2.54
N ILE A 245 -5.95 3.48 2.86
CA ILE A 245 -5.79 4.07 4.19
C ILE A 245 -6.01 5.58 4.05
N SER A 246 -6.93 6.13 4.81
CA SER A 246 -7.16 7.58 4.87
C SER A 246 -6.13 8.24 5.79
N LEU A 247 -5.48 9.28 5.30
CA LEU A 247 -4.45 10.05 5.99
C LEU A 247 -4.82 11.53 6.01
N ASN A 248 -4.95 12.10 7.19
CA ASN A 248 -5.20 13.54 7.33
C ASN A 248 -4.00 14.36 6.87
N ASN A 249 -4.28 15.42 6.11
CA ASN A 249 -3.27 16.30 5.52
C ASN A 249 -3.58 17.77 5.79
N PRO A 250 -3.52 18.21 7.06
CA PRO A 250 -3.77 19.61 7.40
C PRO A 250 -2.73 20.51 6.71
N GLY A 251 -3.21 21.62 6.15
CA GLY A 251 -2.36 22.58 5.42
C GLY A 251 -1.83 22.07 4.07
N ASN A 252 -2.31 20.91 3.58
CA ASN A 252 -1.92 20.33 2.29
C ASN A 252 -0.39 20.18 2.12
N THR A 253 0.32 19.88 3.22
CA THR A 253 1.79 19.75 3.24
C THR A 253 2.27 18.52 2.49
N LEU A 254 1.51 17.42 2.58
CA LEU A 254 1.78 16.21 1.83
C LEU A 254 1.19 16.31 0.43
N LYS A 255 1.89 15.74 -0.55
CA LYS A 255 1.48 15.80 -1.96
C LYS A 255 1.12 14.41 -2.49
N PRO A 256 0.07 14.29 -3.32
CA PRO A 256 -0.14 13.08 -4.11
C PRO A 256 1.13 12.73 -4.91
N GLY A 257 1.41 11.43 -5.04
CA GLY A 257 2.62 10.91 -5.66
C GLY A 257 3.79 10.67 -4.70
N MET A 258 3.74 11.14 -3.46
CA MET A 258 4.77 10.83 -2.46
C MET A 258 4.75 9.35 -2.10
N PHE A 259 5.94 8.77 -2.00
CA PHE A 259 6.17 7.43 -1.49
C PHE A 259 6.05 7.40 0.03
N CYS A 260 5.49 6.32 0.56
CA CYS A 260 5.38 6.09 2.00
C CYS A 260 5.53 4.61 2.35
N LYS A 261 5.77 4.34 3.62
CA LYS A 261 5.74 3.02 4.25
C LYS A 261 4.56 2.97 5.19
N ALA A 262 3.78 1.91 5.12
CA ALA A 262 2.62 1.68 5.95
C ALA A 262 2.86 0.48 6.85
N SER A 263 2.95 0.70 8.16
CA SER A 263 3.18 -0.31 9.18
C SER A 263 1.87 -0.70 9.85
N PHE A 264 1.49 -1.96 9.68
CA PHE A 264 0.31 -2.55 10.28
C PHE A 264 0.70 -3.32 11.53
N HIS A 265 0.22 -2.86 12.69
CA HIS A 265 0.34 -3.61 13.94
C HIS A 265 -0.75 -4.67 14.01
N LEU A 266 -0.35 -5.93 14.11
CA LEU A 266 -1.26 -7.07 14.20
C LEU A 266 -1.71 -7.29 15.64
N PRO A 267 -2.72 -8.14 15.87
CA PRO A 267 -3.10 -8.51 17.23
C PRO A 267 -1.92 -9.09 18.00
N ALA A 268 -1.82 -8.73 19.29
CA ALA A 268 -0.78 -9.27 20.15
C ALA A 268 -0.92 -10.80 20.27
N GLU A 269 0.19 -11.49 20.17
CA GLU A 269 0.31 -12.93 20.37
C GLU A 269 1.38 -13.25 21.41
N GLN A 270 1.24 -14.40 22.07
CA GLN A 270 2.29 -14.88 22.96
C GLN A 270 3.43 -15.44 22.12
N ALA A 271 4.62 -14.99 22.41
CA ALA A 271 5.80 -15.38 21.65
C ALA A 271 7.02 -15.58 22.55
N LEU A 272 7.84 -16.56 22.20
CA LEU A 272 9.08 -16.85 22.90
C LEU A 272 10.17 -15.89 22.48
N VAL A 273 10.84 -15.28 23.45
CA VAL A 273 11.95 -14.36 23.21
C VAL A 273 13.25 -14.88 23.82
N ILE A 274 14.34 -14.59 23.10
CA ILE A 274 15.71 -14.92 23.53
C ILE A 274 16.60 -13.68 23.39
N PRO A 275 17.61 -13.52 24.24
CA PRO A 275 18.60 -12.45 24.10
C PRO A 275 19.31 -12.54 22.73
N ARG A 276 19.57 -11.38 22.10
CA ARG A 276 20.26 -11.32 20.78
C ARG A 276 21.59 -12.07 20.79
N GLU A 277 22.29 -12.02 21.90
CA GLU A 277 23.56 -12.69 22.10
C GLU A 277 23.48 -14.22 22.10
N SER A 278 22.32 -14.82 22.30
CA SER A 278 22.15 -16.29 22.27
C SER A 278 22.16 -16.84 20.84
N LEU A 279 21.85 -15.99 19.85
CA LEU A 279 21.67 -16.43 18.47
C LEU A 279 23.01 -16.68 17.78
N LEU A 280 23.05 -17.75 16.98
CA LEU A 280 24.17 -18.10 16.10
C LEU A 280 23.66 -18.28 14.66
N ARG A 281 24.54 -18.03 13.70
CA ARG A 281 24.26 -18.27 12.27
C ARG A 281 25.23 -19.31 11.73
N THR A 282 24.71 -20.19 10.89
CA THR A 282 25.56 -21.16 10.18
C THR A 282 26.31 -20.44 9.07
N SER A 283 27.64 -20.56 9.04
CA SER A 283 28.47 -19.92 8.00
C SER A 283 28.05 -20.39 6.61
N GLY A 284 27.80 -19.42 5.70
CA GLY A 284 27.42 -19.68 4.32
C GLY A 284 25.93 -19.99 4.07
N THR A 285 25.09 -19.98 5.12
CA THR A 285 23.63 -20.16 5.00
C THR A 285 22.89 -19.08 5.78
N ALA A 286 21.58 -18.96 5.51
CA ALA A 286 20.70 -18.09 6.29
C ALA A 286 20.13 -18.76 7.55
N GLU A 287 20.57 -19.98 7.85
CA GLU A 287 20.08 -20.75 8.99
C GLU A 287 20.55 -20.16 10.32
N THR A 288 19.60 -19.96 11.22
CA THR A 288 19.85 -19.49 12.58
C THR A 288 19.56 -20.61 13.59
N TYR A 289 20.38 -20.65 14.63
CA TYR A 289 20.28 -21.64 15.68
C TYR A 289 20.73 -21.12 17.04
N VAL A 290 20.35 -21.81 18.08
CA VAL A 290 20.83 -21.60 19.44
C VAL A 290 21.32 -22.91 20.02
N TYR A 291 22.12 -22.83 21.08
CA TYR A 291 22.39 -23.99 21.92
C TYR A 291 21.46 -23.98 23.12
N THR A 292 20.69 -25.05 23.30
CA THR A 292 19.88 -25.31 24.50
C THR A 292 20.56 -26.35 25.37
N ILE A 293 20.29 -26.35 26.67
CA ILE A 293 20.89 -27.27 27.62
C ILE A 293 19.85 -28.28 28.13
N LYS A 294 20.11 -29.58 27.92
CA LYS A 294 19.38 -30.67 28.55
C LYS A 294 20.31 -31.42 29.50
N GLY A 295 20.08 -31.26 30.81
CA GLY A 295 21.03 -31.72 31.83
C GLY A 295 22.35 -30.92 31.72
N ASN A 296 23.44 -31.61 31.44
CA ASN A 296 24.79 -30.99 31.26
C ASN A 296 25.29 -31.13 29.83
N ILE A 297 24.41 -31.18 28.83
CA ILE A 297 24.75 -31.41 27.43
C ILE A 297 24.15 -30.28 26.58
N ALA A 298 24.99 -29.67 25.75
CA ALA A 298 24.56 -28.68 24.77
C ALA A 298 23.93 -29.34 23.55
N THR A 299 22.74 -28.89 23.19
CA THR A 299 21.97 -29.36 22.03
C THR A 299 21.73 -28.21 21.09
N LYS A 300 22.09 -28.34 19.81
CA LYS A 300 21.81 -27.37 18.78
C LYS A 300 20.34 -27.46 18.39
N LYS A 301 19.60 -26.36 18.50
CA LYS A 301 18.22 -26.22 18.01
C LYS A 301 18.16 -25.11 16.95
N ASN A 302 17.62 -25.44 15.78
CA ASN A 302 17.36 -24.44 14.76
C ASN A 302 16.17 -23.59 15.19
N VAL A 303 16.28 -22.27 14.96
CA VAL A 303 15.24 -21.30 15.31
C VAL A 303 14.96 -20.39 14.12
N THR A 304 13.70 -19.99 13.98
CA THR A 304 13.28 -19.00 13.01
C THR A 304 13.02 -17.69 13.73
N ILE A 305 13.61 -16.61 13.27
CA ILE A 305 13.36 -15.26 13.80
C ILE A 305 12.06 -14.76 13.21
N LEU A 306 11.08 -14.43 14.05
CA LEU A 306 9.81 -13.83 13.67
C LEU A 306 9.84 -12.30 13.74
N GLY A 307 10.68 -11.75 14.60
CA GLY A 307 10.81 -10.30 14.78
C GLY A 307 11.83 -9.93 15.85
N GLU A 308 11.91 -8.64 16.11
CA GLU A 308 12.74 -8.06 17.16
C GLU A 308 11.85 -7.46 18.26
N PHE A 309 12.25 -7.66 19.50
CA PHE A 309 11.56 -7.11 20.65
C PHE A 309 12.59 -6.58 21.64
N SER A 310 12.72 -5.24 21.72
CA SER A 310 13.74 -4.61 22.55
C SER A 310 15.15 -5.13 22.23
N SER A 311 15.86 -5.69 23.22
CA SER A 311 17.18 -6.31 23.06
C SER A 311 17.14 -7.81 22.73
N CYS A 312 15.96 -8.37 22.49
CA CYS A 312 15.72 -9.79 22.24
C CYS A 312 15.25 -10.06 20.80
N TYR A 313 15.32 -11.32 20.38
CA TYR A 313 14.65 -11.82 19.19
C TYR A 313 13.41 -12.60 19.57
N VAL A 314 12.32 -12.37 18.87
CA VAL A 314 11.15 -13.24 18.88
C VAL A 314 11.45 -14.44 17.99
N VAL A 315 11.33 -15.65 18.54
CA VAL A 315 11.75 -16.86 17.85
C VAL A 315 10.69 -17.95 17.90
N GLN A 316 10.72 -18.79 16.88
CA GLN A 316 9.97 -20.05 16.82
C GLN A 316 10.94 -21.23 16.78
N GLY A 317 10.55 -22.37 17.38
CA GLY A 317 11.36 -23.58 17.39
C GLY A 317 11.94 -23.94 18.76
N LEU A 318 11.58 -23.18 19.80
CA LEU A 318 11.94 -23.46 21.21
C LEU A 318 10.69 -23.80 22.03
N GLU A 319 10.95 -24.32 23.23
CA GLU A 319 9.94 -24.57 24.27
C GLU A 319 10.10 -23.54 25.40
N ALA A 320 9.02 -23.24 26.14
CA ALA A 320 9.06 -22.23 27.20
C ALA A 320 10.07 -22.56 28.33
N ASP A 321 10.36 -23.83 28.55
CA ASP A 321 11.29 -24.33 29.60
C ASP A 321 12.74 -24.44 29.10
N ASP A 322 13.01 -24.14 27.83
CA ASP A 322 14.37 -24.21 27.28
C ASP A 322 15.29 -23.16 27.93
N LYS A 323 16.53 -23.54 28.20
CA LYS A 323 17.59 -22.61 28.60
C LYS A 323 18.55 -22.43 27.44
N VAL A 324 18.68 -21.19 26.95
CA VAL A 324 19.60 -20.86 25.84
C VAL A 324 20.94 -20.34 26.36
N VAL A 325 22.00 -20.70 25.66
CA VAL A 325 23.37 -20.28 26.01
C VAL A 325 23.61 -18.86 25.49
N THR A 326 24.02 -17.97 26.37
CA THR A 326 24.42 -16.59 26.03
C THR A 326 25.92 -16.47 25.85
N GLU A 327 26.72 -17.02 26.78
CA GLU A 327 28.18 -16.95 26.74
C GLU A 327 28.80 -18.33 26.63
N GLY A 328 30.04 -18.40 26.08
CA GLY A 328 30.76 -19.67 25.88
C GLY A 328 30.34 -20.45 24.65
N LYS A 329 29.36 -20.00 23.90
CA LYS A 329 28.75 -20.70 22.75
C LYS A 329 29.68 -21.00 21.60
N SER A 330 30.78 -20.23 21.40
CA SER A 330 31.77 -20.44 20.34
C SER A 330 32.59 -21.72 20.50
N LYS A 331 32.59 -22.29 21.70
CA LYS A 331 33.31 -23.53 22.03
C LYS A 331 32.38 -24.76 22.01
N LEU A 332 31.10 -24.57 21.68
CA LEU A 332 30.12 -25.63 21.73
C LEU A 332 29.90 -26.29 20.38
N ASN A 333 29.74 -27.59 20.42
CA ASN A 333 29.23 -28.43 19.34
C ASN A 333 28.05 -29.25 19.86
N GLN A 334 27.32 -29.88 18.95
CA GLN A 334 26.25 -30.81 19.33
C GLN A 334 26.82 -31.89 20.28
N GLY A 335 26.25 -32.05 21.46
CA GLY A 335 26.64 -33.06 22.44
C GLY A 335 27.76 -32.65 23.39
N THR A 336 28.30 -31.43 23.31
CA THR A 336 29.36 -30.93 24.20
C THR A 336 28.88 -30.93 25.65
N LYS A 337 29.70 -31.49 26.57
CA LYS A 337 29.45 -31.40 28.01
C LYS A 337 29.74 -29.99 28.51
N VAL A 338 28.81 -29.47 29.30
CA VAL A 338 28.86 -28.08 29.78
C VAL A 338 28.76 -28.01 31.30
N ASN A 339 29.27 -26.94 31.85
CA ASN A 339 29.10 -26.54 33.23
C ASN A 339 28.44 -25.16 33.25
N VAL A 340 27.21 -25.07 33.75
CA VAL A 340 26.47 -23.82 33.85
C VAL A 340 26.99 -23.05 35.06
N ILE A 341 27.46 -21.82 34.83
CA ILE A 341 28.04 -20.96 35.88
C ILE A 341 27.02 -19.91 36.33
N GLY A 342 26.11 -19.45 35.41
CA GLY A 342 25.10 -18.44 35.67
C GLY A 342 23.88 -18.59 34.78
#